data_ee4dd5c9af98a59a2d8f55680c1a0839
#
_entry.id   ee4dd5c9af98a59a2d8f55680c1a0839
#
_cell.length_a   1.000
_cell.length_b   1.000
_cell.length_c   1.000
_cell.angle_alpha   90.00
_cell.angle_beta   90.00
_cell.angle_gamma   90.00
#
_symmetry.space_group_name_H-M   'P 1'
#
loop_
_entity.id
_entity.type
_entity.pdbx_description
1 polymer ?
#
loop_
_entity_poly.entity_id
_entity_poly.type
_entity_poly.pdbx_seq_one_letter_code
_entity_poly.pdbx_strand_id
1 'polypeptide(L)'
;MLGRVVYVTIAGRSNALSAFVDAATANPVIACPPVGTSFGGMDILSSLHLPSGIGSALVLEPENAALAAAKILAVDDTVLYGRVLVTQWRNRLQVMEGDARINAPSGSNGKA
;
A
#
# COMPACT_ATOMS: atom_id res chain seq x y z
N MET A 1 -26.69 -10.06 2.98
CA MET A 1 -25.80 -9.12 3.67
C MET A 1 -24.68 -8.69 2.75
N LEU A 2 -24.51 -7.42 2.64
CA LEU A 2 -23.43 -6.89 1.82
C LEU A 2 -22.13 -7.02 2.59
N GLY A 3 -21.18 -7.75 2.04
CA GLY A 3 -19.88 -7.91 2.65
C GLY A 3 -19.07 -6.63 2.59
N ARG A 4 -18.07 -6.54 3.46
CA ARG A 4 -17.13 -5.45 3.42
C ARG A 4 -16.08 -5.78 2.39
N VAL A 5 -15.95 -4.93 1.40
CA VAL A 5 -15.08 -5.19 0.25
C VAL A 5 -14.21 -3.95 -0.01
N VAL A 6 -12.94 -4.19 -0.23
CA VAL A 6 -12.02 -3.19 -0.75
C VAL A 6 -11.45 -3.74 -2.04
N TYR A 7 -11.54 -2.96 -3.11
CA TYR A 7 -10.99 -3.37 -4.39
C TYR A 7 -9.56 -2.85 -4.53
N VAL A 8 -8.67 -3.71 -4.97
CA VAL A 8 -7.31 -3.32 -5.35
C VAL A 8 -7.18 -3.58 -6.83
N THR A 9 -6.94 -2.53 -7.60
CA THR A 9 -6.83 -2.66 -9.06
C THR A 9 -5.36 -2.62 -9.45
N ILE A 10 -4.98 -3.51 -10.36
CA ILE A 10 -3.62 -3.59 -10.88
C ILE A 10 -3.70 -3.48 -12.39
N ALA A 11 -3.38 -2.31 -12.89
CA ALA A 11 -3.43 -2.05 -14.33
C ALA A 11 -2.28 -1.12 -14.70
N GLY A 12 -1.53 -1.50 -15.72
CA GLY A 12 -0.42 -0.71 -16.20
C GLY A 12 -0.83 0.34 -17.24
N ARG A 13 0.13 1.17 -17.59
CA ARG A 13 0.02 2.22 -18.61
C ARG A 13 -0.96 3.31 -18.24
N SER A 14 -2.21 3.17 -18.62
CA SER A 14 -3.24 4.14 -18.29
C SER A 14 -4.12 3.54 -17.21
N ASN A 15 -4.31 4.23 -16.11
CA ASN A 15 -5.04 3.68 -14.97
C ASN A 15 -6.54 3.93 -15.11
N ALA A 16 -7.10 3.58 -16.26
CA ALA A 16 -8.53 3.71 -16.48
C ALA A 16 -9.32 2.70 -15.66
N LEU A 17 -8.72 1.56 -15.34
CA LEU A 17 -9.42 0.51 -14.59
C LEU A 17 -9.83 0.97 -13.20
N SER A 18 -8.94 1.63 -12.46
CA SER A 18 -9.28 2.07 -11.11
C SER A 18 -10.41 3.10 -11.12
N ALA A 19 -10.39 4.01 -12.07
CA ALA A 19 -11.44 5.01 -12.20
C ALA A 19 -12.77 4.35 -12.56
N PHE A 20 -12.75 3.38 -13.47
CA PHE A 20 -13.96 2.67 -13.88
C PHE A 20 -14.55 1.88 -12.71
N VAL A 21 -13.71 1.16 -11.97
CA VAL A 21 -14.17 0.39 -10.81
C VAL A 21 -14.71 1.32 -9.74
N ASP A 22 -13.99 2.41 -9.45
CA ASP A 22 -14.40 3.36 -8.42
C ASP A 22 -15.77 3.98 -8.75
N ALA A 23 -15.99 4.32 -9.99
CA ALA A 23 -17.26 4.88 -10.42
C ALA A 23 -18.41 3.87 -10.33
N ALA A 24 -18.10 2.59 -10.37
CA ALA A 24 -19.09 1.52 -10.39
C ALA A 24 -19.43 0.96 -9.00
N THR A 25 -18.74 1.41 -7.95
CA THR A 25 -18.93 0.86 -6.60
C THR A 25 -18.90 1.96 -5.55
N ALA A 26 -19.61 1.72 -4.46
CA ALA A 26 -19.51 2.57 -3.28
C ALA A 26 -18.40 2.09 -2.31
N ASN A 27 -17.79 0.96 -2.62
CA ASN A 27 -16.72 0.42 -1.79
C ASN A 27 -15.39 1.11 -2.10
N PRO A 28 -14.46 1.13 -1.14
CA PRO A 28 -13.15 1.73 -1.38
C PRO A 28 -12.39 1.04 -2.50
N VAL A 29 -11.68 1.82 -3.30
CA VAL A 29 -10.85 1.33 -4.40
C VAL A 29 -9.43 1.86 -4.20
N ILE A 30 -8.47 0.96 -4.25
CA ILE A 30 -7.05 1.28 -4.18
C ILE A 30 -6.43 0.92 -5.51
N ALA A 31 -5.86 1.90 -6.19
CA ALA A 31 -5.11 1.66 -7.41
C ALA A 31 -3.67 1.32 -7.04
N CYS A 32 -3.20 0.17 -7.52
CA CYS A 32 -1.83 -0.28 -7.31
C CYS A 32 -1.23 -0.62 -8.69
N PRO A 33 -0.89 0.40 -9.50
CA PRO A 33 -0.34 0.14 -10.81
C PRO A 33 1.07 -0.41 -10.70
N PRO A 34 1.45 -1.39 -11.54
CA PRO A 34 2.83 -1.83 -11.58
C PRO A 34 3.69 -0.68 -12.09
N VAL A 35 4.88 -0.53 -11.52
CA VAL A 35 5.81 0.49 -11.97
C VAL A 35 6.41 0.02 -13.28
N GLY A 36 5.98 0.65 -14.38
CA GLY A 36 6.48 0.31 -15.69
C GLY A 36 7.68 1.15 -16.08
N THR A 37 8.41 0.66 -17.06
CA THR A 37 9.53 1.42 -17.63
C THR A 37 9.06 2.34 -18.76
N SER A 38 7.81 2.19 -19.22
CA SER A 38 7.25 3.03 -20.25
C SER A 38 7.17 4.47 -19.76
N PHE A 39 7.56 5.40 -20.60
CA PHE A 39 7.52 6.82 -20.27
C PHE A 39 8.31 7.17 -18.99
N GLY A 40 9.34 6.38 -18.64
CA GLY A 40 10.13 6.64 -17.46
C GLY A 40 9.36 6.59 -16.15
N GLY A 41 8.29 5.83 -16.11
CA GLY A 41 7.44 5.73 -14.92
C GLY A 41 6.37 6.80 -14.83
N MET A 42 6.25 7.66 -15.82
CA MET A 42 5.28 8.76 -15.80
C MET A 42 3.84 8.30 -15.97
N ASP A 43 3.64 7.04 -16.36
CA ASP A 43 2.32 6.44 -16.44
C ASP A 43 1.60 6.46 -15.08
N ILE A 44 2.34 6.57 -13.98
CA ILE A 44 1.76 6.71 -12.65
C ILE A 44 0.93 7.99 -12.54
N LEU A 45 1.30 9.02 -13.26
CA LEU A 45 0.59 10.30 -13.21
C LEU A 45 -0.87 10.19 -13.61
N SER A 46 -1.22 9.18 -14.40
CA SER A 46 -2.62 8.94 -14.77
C SER A 46 -3.47 8.55 -13.58
N SER A 47 -2.86 8.04 -12.49
CA SER A 47 -3.57 7.69 -11.28
C SER A 47 -3.73 8.86 -10.31
N LEU A 48 -3.02 9.95 -10.56
CA LEU A 48 -3.04 11.13 -9.68
C LEU A 48 -4.06 12.17 -10.14
N HIS A 49 -4.31 12.24 -11.44
CA HIS A 49 -5.25 13.21 -12.00
C HIS A 49 -6.54 12.50 -12.41
N LEU A 50 -7.47 12.45 -11.48
CA LEU A 50 -8.76 11.82 -11.72
C LEU A 50 -9.85 12.90 -11.83
N PRO A 51 -10.88 12.66 -12.65
CA PRO A 51 -11.98 13.62 -12.74
C PRO A 51 -12.78 13.67 -11.45
N SER A 52 -13.56 14.72 -11.28
CA SER A 52 -14.47 14.84 -10.14
C SER A 52 -15.41 13.63 -10.08
N GLY A 53 -15.64 13.15 -8.89
CA GLY A 53 -16.52 12.00 -8.68
C GLY A 53 -15.79 10.67 -8.59
N ILE A 54 -14.47 10.67 -8.79
CA ILE A 54 -13.65 9.46 -8.67
C ILE A 54 -12.79 9.59 -7.42
N GLY A 55 -12.94 8.65 -6.50
CA GLY A 55 -12.29 8.71 -5.19
C GLY A 55 -11.33 7.58 -4.90
N SER A 56 -10.69 7.00 -5.91
CA SER A 56 -9.73 5.92 -5.66
C SER A 56 -8.43 6.46 -5.06
N ALA A 57 -7.82 5.67 -4.18
CA ALA A 57 -6.52 5.99 -3.60
C ALA A 57 -5.42 5.33 -4.43
N LEU A 58 -4.20 5.85 -4.34
CA LEU A 58 -3.06 5.31 -5.05
C LEU A 58 -2.03 4.78 -4.06
N VAL A 59 -1.66 3.51 -4.18
CA VAL A 59 -0.62 2.89 -3.38
C VAL A 59 0.25 2.06 -4.31
N LEU A 60 1.53 2.36 -4.39
CA LEU A 60 2.38 1.81 -5.44
C LEU A 60 2.88 0.40 -5.20
N GLU A 61 3.21 0.05 -3.97
CA GLU A 61 3.76 -1.26 -3.68
C GLU A 61 2.64 -2.25 -3.34
N PRO A 62 2.64 -3.46 -3.91
CA PRO A 62 1.57 -4.43 -3.63
C PRO A 62 1.38 -4.74 -2.16
N GLU A 63 2.47 -4.88 -1.40
CA GLU A 63 2.38 -5.13 0.02
C GLU A 63 1.74 -3.97 0.76
N ASN A 64 2.05 -2.75 0.33
CA ASN A 64 1.47 -1.55 0.93
C ASN A 64 0.00 -1.39 0.55
N ALA A 65 -0.37 -1.78 -0.66
CA ALA A 65 -1.77 -1.78 -1.08
C ALA A 65 -2.58 -2.78 -0.24
N ALA A 66 -2.01 -3.96 0.00
CA ALA A 66 -2.66 -4.95 0.85
C ALA A 66 -2.82 -4.44 2.29
N LEU A 67 -1.80 -3.78 2.81
CA LEU A 67 -1.87 -3.20 4.15
C LEU A 67 -2.91 -2.08 4.22
N ALA A 68 -2.97 -1.22 3.22
CA ALA A 68 -3.96 -0.16 3.16
C ALA A 68 -5.38 -0.74 3.13
N ALA A 69 -5.61 -1.78 2.33
CA ALA A 69 -6.90 -2.46 2.29
C ALA A 69 -7.24 -3.09 3.64
N ALA A 70 -6.26 -3.73 4.28
CA ALA A 70 -6.46 -4.33 5.60
C ALA A 70 -6.84 -3.27 6.64
N LYS A 71 -6.19 -2.11 6.61
CA LYS A 71 -6.50 -1.03 7.54
C LYS A 71 -7.92 -0.50 7.34
N ILE A 72 -8.36 -0.41 6.10
CA ILE A 72 -9.73 0.03 5.82
C ILE A 72 -10.73 -0.98 6.41
N LEU A 73 -10.50 -2.27 6.17
CA LEU A 73 -11.38 -3.31 6.69
C LEU A 73 -11.31 -3.41 8.21
N ALA A 74 -10.18 -3.04 8.81
CA ALA A 74 -9.98 -3.12 10.26
C ALA A 74 -10.73 -2.03 11.03
N VAL A 75 -11.28 -1.04 10.35
CA VAL A 75 -11.98 0.07 11.02
C VAL A 75 -13.07 -0.44 11.95
N ASP A 76 -13.75 -1.52 11.56
CA ASP A 76 -14.79 -2.11 12.39
C ASP A 76 -14.62 -3.63 12.55
N ASP A 77 -13.41 -4.13 12.44
CA ASP A 77 -13.07 -5.52 12.67
C ASP A 77 -11.93 -5.58 13.69
N THR A 78 -12.28 -5.87 14.92
CA THR A 78 -11.34 -5.84 16.05
C THR A 78 -10.21 -6.85 15.89
N VAL A 79 -10.52 -8.03 15.37
CA VAL A 79 -9.52 -9.08 15.18
C VAL A 79 -8.51 -8.66 14.12
N LEU A 80 -9.00 -8.15 12.99
CA LEU A 80 -8.12 -7.68 11.93
C LEU A 80 -7.30 -6.48 12.40
N TYR A 81 -7.89 -5.58 13.15
CA TYR A 81 -7.17 -4.44 13.73
C TYR A 81 -5.98 -4.92 14.56
N GLY A 82 -6.20 -5.93 15.40
CA GLY A 82 -5.11 -6.49 16.20
C GLY A 82 -4.01 -7.11 15.35
N ARG A 83 -4.36 -7.78 14.27
CA ARG A 83 -3.37 -8.35 13.35
C ARG A 83 -2.55 -7.27 12.64
N VAL A 84 -3.19 -6.19 12.26
CA VAL A 84 -2.50 -5.05 11.65
C VAL A 84 -1.52 -4.43 12.65
N LEU A 85 -1.94 -4.26 13.89
CA LEU A 85 -1.06 -3.74 14.95
C LEU A 85 0.19 -4.60 15.12
N VAL A 86 0.02 -5.93 15.17
CA VAL A 86 1.14 -6.85 15.33
C VAL A 86 2.08 -6.77 14.13
N THR A 87 1.54 -6.72 12.93
CA THR A 87 2.35 -6.61 11.71
C THR A 87 3.18 -5.33 11.72
N GLN A 88 2.55 -4.21 12.05
CA GLN A 88 3.25 -2.93 12.10
C GLN A 88 4.30 -2.89 13.21
N TRP A 89 4.01 -3.53 14.33
CA TRP A 89 4.97 -3.63 15.42
C TRP A 89 6.20 -4.42 14.98
N ARG A 90 6.00 -5.54 14.29
CA ARG A 90 7.11 -6.33 13.77
C ARG A 90 7.95 -5.55 12.76
N ASN A 91 7.30 -4.81 11.88
CA ASN A 91 8.00 -3.98 10.90
C ASN A 91 8.84 -2.91 11.61
N ARG A 92 8.29 -2.31 12.64
CA ARG A 92 9.02 -1.31 13.43
C ARG A 92 10.24 -1.92 14.10
N LEU A 93 10.08 -3.12 14.67
CA LEU A 93 11.20 -3.80 15.32
C LEU A 93 12.30 -4.12 14.32
N GLN A 94 11.95 -4.56 13.11
CA GLN A 94 12.94 -4.84 12.08
C GLN A 94 13.72 -3.58 11.68
N VAL A 95 13.04 -2.46 11.56
CA VAL A 95 13.71 -1.19 11.26
C VAL A 95 14.64 -0.79 12.38
N MET A 96 14.21 -0.92 13.62
CA MET A 96 15.03 -0.59 14.79
C MET A 96 16.25 -1.49 14.88
N GLU A 97 16.09 -2.79 14.63
CA GLU A 97 17.21 -3.72 14.62
C GLU A 97 18.20 -3.41 13.52
N GLY A 98 17.71 -3.09 12.33
CA GLY A 98 18.56 -2.68 11.22
C GLY A 98 19.33 -1.41 11.54
N ASP A 99 18.67 -0.44 12.14
CA ASP A 99 19.30 0.81 12.53
C ASP A 99 20.37 0.57 13.60
N ALA A 100 20.09 -0.30 14.56
CA ALA A 100 21.03 -0.64 15.59
C ALA A 100 22.30 -1.30 15.02
N ARG A 101 22.13 -2.16 14.00
CA ARG A 101 23.28 -2.78 13.37
C ARG A 101 24.13 -1.77 12.61
N ILE A 102 23.49 -0.83 11.91
CA ILE A 102 24.21 0.19 11.17
C ILE A 102 24.96 1.11 12.11
N ASN A 103 24.37 1.43 13.25
CA ASN A 103 24.97 2.34 14.21
C ASN A 103 25.80 1.65 15.29
N ALA A 104 26.00 0.34 15.17
CA ALA A 104 26.80 -0.39 16.13
C ALA A 104 28.26 0.08 16.07
N PRO A 105 28.97 0.15 17.19
CA PRO A 105 30.37 0.56 17.19
C PRO A 105 31.21 -0.39 16.33
N SER A 106 31.91 0.15 15.37
CA SER A 106 32.73 -0.67 14.47
C SER A 106 33.92 -1.30 15.17
N GLY A 107 34.33 -0.74 16.26
CA GLY A 107 35.45 -1.29 17.00
C GLY A 107 35.19 -2.66 17.56
N SER A 108 33.94 -3.00 17.75
CA SER A 108 33.64 -4.31 18.29
C SER A 108 34.03 -5.42 17.35
N ASN A 109 34.17 -5.12 16.08
CA ASN A 109 34.54 -6.15 15.14
C ASN A 109 36.00 -6.17 14.85
N GLY A 110 36.67 -5.19 15.24
CA GLY A 110 38.08 -5.09 14.94
C GLY A 110 38.93 -6.02 15.72
N LYS A 111 38.33 -6.74 16.58
CA LYS A 111 39.07 -7.62 17.33
C LYS A 111 39.34 -8.79 16.62
N ALA A 112 39.87 -8.90 15.72
CA ALA A 112 40.09 -10.16 15.01
C ALA A 112 41.21 -10.93 15.56
#